data_d7d016c392f26ecf499768f58047ef75
#
_entry.id   d7d016c392f26ecf499768f58047ef75
#
_cell.length_a   1.000
_cell.length_b   1.000
_cell.length_c   1.000
_cell.angle_alpha   90.00
_cell.angle_beta   90.00
_cell.angle_gamma   90.00
#
_symmetry.space_group_name_H-M   'P 1'
#
loop_
_entity.id
_entity.type
_entity.pdbx_description
1 polymer ?
#
loop_
_entity_poly.entity_id
_entity_poly.type
_entity_poly.pdbx_seq_one_letter_code
_entity_poly.pdbx_strand_id
1 'polypeptide(L)'
;MKRVLKIFVHDLVGLSRNIFALIIAVGLCIIPSLYAWFNIYSNWDPYANTSSIKVAVVSQDAGYKNSDGKNVNMGEEVLDTLRKNTGLGWQILGTYDDAIDGVKSGKYYAAIVLGEDFSKNMFDFIDNGLVHPSVTYYENEKKCVKIKLSLRKNRESWVKSRKNE
;
A
#
# COMPACT_ATOMS: atom_id res chain seq x y z
N MET A 1 18.91 27.89 -42.04
CA MET A 1 19.64 27.18 -40.98
C MET A 1 21.00 27.81 -40.68
N LYS A 2 21.87 28.12 -41.65
CA LYS A 2 23.22 28.70 -41.41
C LYS A 2 23.24 30.04 -40.63
N ARG A 3 22.23 30.92 -40.80
CA ARG A 3 22.12 32.20 -40.10
C ARG A 3 21.76 32.02 -38.63
N VAL A 4 20.84 31.11 -38.32
CA VAL A 4 20.42 30.81 -36.94
C VAL A 4 21.60 30.25 -36.15
N LEU A 5 22.34 29.30 -36.74
CA LEU A 5 23.51 28.71 -36.08
C LEU A 5 24.60 29.74 -35.80
N LYS A 6 24.79 30.71 -36.75
CA LYS A 6 25.77 31.78 -36.56
C LYS A 6 25.41 32.73 -35.42
N ILE A 7 24.10 33.05 -35.26
CA ILE A 7 23.60 33.87 -34.15
C ILE A 7 23.80 33.12 -32.84
N PHE A 8 23.39 31.84 -32.79
CA PHE A 8 23.53 31.00 -31.60
C PHE A 8 24.99 30.91 -31.11
N VAL A 9 25.93 30.66 -32.03
CA VAL A 9 27.37 30.60 -31.66
C VAL A 9 27.86 31.94 -31.17
N HIS A 10 27.46 33.06 -31.81
CA HIS A 10 27.83 34.40 -31.40
C HIS A 10 27.35 34.73 -30.01
N ASP A 11 26.08 34.41 -29.68
CA ASP A 11 25.50 34.63 -28.38
C ASP A 11 26.15 33.76 -27.30
N LEU A 12 26.47 32.49 -27.63
CA LEU A 12 27.17 31.59 -26.73
C LEU A 12 28.59 32.10 -26.37
N VAL A 13 29.33 32.61 -27.36
CA VAL A 13 30.64 33.23 -27.16
C VAL A 13 30.51 34.52 -26.35
N GLY A 14 29.48 35.33 -26.60
CA GLY A 14 29.17 36.55 -25.83
C GLY A 14 28.90 36.24 -24.37
N LEU A 15 28.10 35.16 -24.10
CA LEU A 15 27.79 34.69 -22.77
C LEU A 15 29.05 34.22 -22.02
N SER A 16 29.91 33.46 -22.69
CA SER A 16 31.15 32.93 -22.07
C SER A 16 32.19 34.01 -21.72
N ARG A 17 32.10 35.17 -22.36
CA ARG A 17 33.00 36.32 -22.09
C ARG A 17 32.59 37.15 -20.87
N ASN A 18 31.33 37.03 -20.42
CA ASN A 18 30.82 37.74 -19.27
C ASN A 18 30.64 36.77 -18.09
N ILE A 19 31.54 36.88 -17.11
CA ILE A 19 31.55 35.98 -15.95
C ILE A 19 30.24 35.98 -15.16
N PHE A 20 29.61 37.15 -15.01
CA PHE A 20 28.33 37.26 -14.30
C PHE A 20 27.18 36.60 -15.06
N ALA A 21 27.13 36.78 -16.38
CA ALA A 21 26.14 36.15 -17.22
C ALA A 21 26.33 34.62 -17.24
N LEU A 22 27.55 34.13 -17.22
CA LEU A 22 27.88 32.71 -17.11
C LEU A 22 27.39 32.10 -15.80
N ILE A 23 27.65 32.79 -14.67
CA ILE A 23 27.21 32.33 -13.35
C ILE A 23 25.67 32.22 -13.29
N ILE A 24 24.97 33.24 -13.82
CA ILE A 24 23.50 33.22 -13.86
C ILE A 24 23.00 32.07 -14.74
N ALA A 25 23.57 31.88 -15.93
CA ALA A 25 23.18 30.83 -16.84
C ALA A 25 23.39 29.43 -16.24
N VAL A 26 24.53 29.20 -15.59
CA VAL A 26 24.84 27.96 -14.89
C VAL A 26 23.86 27.74 -13.70
N GLY A 27 23.58 28.78 -12.92
CA GLY A 27 22.63 28.74 -11.83
C GLY A 27 21.22 28.37 -12.29
N LEU A 28 20.75 28.97 -13.39
CA LEU A 28 19.46 28.66 -13.99
C LEU A 28 19.34 27.20 -14.51
N CYS A 29 20.46 26.61 -14.93
CA CYS A 29 20.48 25.19 -15.32
C CYS A 29 20.53 24.24 -14.12
N ILE A 30 21.33 24.58 -13.10
CA ILE A 30 21.57 23.72 -11.93
C ILE A 30 20.32 23.65 -11.04
N ILE A 31 19.66 24.77 -10.75
CA ILE A 31 18.52 24.80 -9.82
C ILE A 31 17.37 23.89 -10.26
N PRO A 32 16.87 23.97 -11.52
CA PRO A 32 15.82 23.05 -11.96
C PRO A 32 16.27 21.59 -12.00
N SER A 33 17.54 21.36 -12.35
CA SER A 33 18.08 19.99 -12.39
C SER A 33 18.17 19.37 -11.01
N LEU A 34 18.60 20.11 -10.00
CA LEU A 34 18.61 19.67 -8.61
C LEU A 34 17.19 19.44 -8.09
N TYR A 35 16.26 20.33 -8.41
CA TYR A 35 14.86 20.16 -8.03
C TYR A 35 14.26 18.87 -8.62
N ALA A 36 14.50 18.63 -9.91
CA ALA A 36 14.04 17.40 -10.57
C ALA A 36 14.72 16.16 -9.96
N TRP A 37 16.02 16.23 -9.69
CA TRP A 37 16.76 15.15 -9.04
C TRP A 37 16.21 14.81 -7.66
N PHE A 38 16.00 15.82 -6.81
CA PHE A 38 15.43 15.61 -5.46
C PHE A 38 14.02 15.02 -5.51
N ASN A 39 13.17 15.47 -6.44
CA ASN A 39 11.84 14.90 -6.61
C ASN A 39 11.90 13.44 -7.06
N ILE A 40 12.73 13.11 -8.05
CA ILE A 40 12.91 11.74 -8.53
C ILE A 40 13.46 10.86 -7.40
N TYR A 41 14.50 11.31 -6.72
CA TYR A 41 15.14 10.57 -5.63
C TYR A 41 14.18 10.32 -4.46
N SER A 42 13.40 11.34 -4.06
CA SER A 42 12.41 11.23 -2.98
C SER A 42 11.26 10.27 -3.31
N ASN A 43 10.89 10.16 -4.59
CA ASN A 43 9.79 9.31 -5.04
C ASN A 43 10.28 8.01 -5.73
N TRP A 44 11.60 7.74 -5.70
CA TRP A 44 12.18 6.58 -6.37
C TRP A 44 11.64 5.26 -5.84
N ASP A 45 11.45 5.18 -4.54
CA ASP A 45 10.84 4.03 -3.89
C ASP A 45 9.91 4.48 -2.75
N PRO A 46 8.66 4.83 -3.05
CA PRO A 46 7.69 5.23 -2.04
C PRO A 46 7.36 4.11 -1.05
N TYR A 47 7.70 2.86 -1.39
CA TYR A 47 7.42 1.69 -0.57
C TYR A 47 8.60 1.27 0.32
N ALA A 48 9.80 1.79 0.12
CA ALA A 48 11.00 1.44 0.90
C ALA A 48 10.83 1.69 2.41
N ASN A 49 10.02 2.68 2.79
CA ASN A 49 9.78 3.06 4.18
C ASN A 49 8.46 2.54 4.76
N THR A 50 7.68 1.77 4.01
CA THR A 50 6.39 1.25 4.47
C THR A 50 6.54 0.18 5.56
N SER A 51 7.70 -0.44 5.70
CA SER A 51 8.04 -1.36 6.80
C SER A 51 7.98 -0.71 8.18
N SER A 52 8.08 0.62 8.26
CA SER A 52 7.92 1.39 9.50
C SER A 52 6.44 1.51 9.93
N ILE A 53 5.49 1.27 9.04
CA ILE A 53 4.06 1.29 9.31
C ILE A 53 3.68 -0.03 9.98
N LYS A 54 3.49 0.01 11.29
CA LYS A 54 3.13 -1.19 12.07
C LYS A 54 1.65 -1.51 11.93
N VAL A 55 1.36 -2.70 11.41
CA VAL A 55 0.00 -3.24 11.28
C VAL A 55 -0.10 -4.51 12.12
N ALA A 56 -1.04 -4.54 13.06
CA ALA A 56 -1.32 -5.71 13.88
C ALA A 56 -2.14 -6.72 13.06
N VAL A 57 -1.83 -8.01 13.22
CA VAL A 57 -2.61 -9.09 12.61
C VAL A 57 -2.90 -10.14 13.68
N VAL A 58 -4.17 -10.53 13.76
CA VAL A 58 -4.64 -11.57 14.67
C VAL A 58 -5.44 -12.59 13.87
N SER A 59 -5.16 -13.87 14.07
CA SER A 59 -5.99 -14.95 13.58
C SER A 59 -6.75 -15.59 14.73
N GLN A 60 -8.08 -15.63 14.61
CA GLN A 60 -8.96 -16.38 15.48
C GLN A 60 -9.45 -17.67 14.77
N ASP A 61 -8.89 -17.98 13.58
CA ASP A 61 -9.32 -19.06 12.72
C ASP A 61 -9.19 -20.41 13.43
N ALA A 62 -10.31 -21.12 13.59
CA ALA A 62 -10.35 -22.46 14.17
C ALA A 62 -9.84 -23.56 13.23
N GLY A 63 -9.58 -23.21 11.95
CA GLY A 63 -9.28 -24.16 10.90
C GLY A 63 -10.53 -24.90 10.38
N TYR A 64 -10.31 -25.68 9.33
CA TYR A 64 -11.35 -26.46 8.65
C TYR A 64 -10.90 -27.88 8.41
N LYS A 65 -11.78 -28.84 8.63
CA LYS A 65 -11.52 -30.24 8.32
C LYS A 65 -12.08 -30.56 6.93
N ASN A 66 -11.19 -30.78 5.98
CA ASN A 66 -11.56 -31.09 4.60
C ASN A 66 -12.25 -32.48 4.52
N SER A 67 -12.94 -32.74 3.42
CA SER A 67 -13.62 -34.02 3.12
C SER A 67 -12.69 -35.21 3.26
N ASP A 68 -11.41 -35.03 3.03
CA ASP A 68 -10.34 -36.02 3.17
C ASP A 68 -9.87 -36.26 4.62
N GLY A 69 -10.50 -35.59 5.59
CA GLY A 69 -10.16 -35.69 7.02
C GLY A 69 -8.92 -34.90 7.45
N LYS A 70 -8.30 -34.15 6.54
CA LYS A 70 -7.13 -33.30 6.81
C LYS A 70 -7.58 -31.97 7.43
N ASN A 71 -6.95 -31.62 8.55
CA ASN A 71 -7.17 -30.30 9.17
C ASN A 71 -6.30 -29.25 8.45
N VAL A 72 -6.93 -28.19 7.93
CA VAL A 72 -6.28 -27.08 7.23
C VAL A 72 -6.64 -25.79 7.96
N ASN A 73 -5.64 -24.95 8.23
CA ASN A 73 -5.80 -23.64 8.84
C ASN A 73 -5.21 -22.59 7.89
N MET A 74 -6.09 -22.00 7.06
CA MET A 74 -5.72 -20.96 6.10
C MET A 74 -5.32 -19.66 6.79
N GLY A 75 -5.86 -19.40 7.99
CA GLY A 75 -5.47 -18.26 8.81
C GLY A 75 -4.00 -18.31 9.20
N GLU A 76 -3.50 -19.48 9.61
CA GLU A 76 -2.08 -19.65 9.94
C GLU A 76 -1.17 -19.54 8.70
N GLU A 77 -1.60 -20.06 7.55
CA GLU A 77 -0.88 -19.89 6.29
C GLU A 77 -0.75 -18.42 5.88
N VAL A 78 -1.80 -17.63 6.10
CA VAL A 78 -1.78 -16.18 5.89
C VAL A 78 -0.76 -15.53 6.84
N LEU A 79 -0.78 -15.89 8.13
CA LEU A 79 0.19 -15.36 9.10
C LEU A 79 1.63 -15.70 8.72
N ASP A 80 1.90 -16.93 8.27
CA ASP A 80 3.23 -17.36 7.83
C ASP A 80 3.71 -16.60 6.58
N THR A 81 2.79 -16.30 5.67
CA THR A 81 3.08 -15.49 4.50
C THR A 81 3.40 -14.04 4.90
N LEU A 82 2.64 -13.48 5.85
CA LEU A 82 2.88 -12.14 6.35
C LEU A 82 4.19 -12.02 7.15
N ARG A 83 4.60 -13.05 7.89
CA ARG A 83 5.93 -13.12 8.56
C ARG A 83 7.09 -12.96 7.58
N LYS A 84 6.94 -13.46 6.37
CA LYS A 84 7.95 -13.39 5.30
C LYS A 84 7.88 -12.09 4.49
N ASN A 85 6.77 -11.37 4.60
CA ASN A 85 6.53 -10.15 3.85
C ASN A 85 7.14 -8.95 4.57
N THR A 86 8.06 -8.25 3.92
CA THR A 86 8.76 -7.07 4.46
C THR A 86 8.17 -5.74 3.98
N GLY A 87 7.10 -5.79 3.19
CA GLY A 87 6.46 -4.59 2.62
C GLY A 87 5.82 -3.67 3.67
N LEU A 88 5.37 -4.25 4.80
CA LEU A 88 4.84 -3.50 5.94
C LEU A 88 5.44 -4.06 7.23
N GLY A 89 5.35 -3.30 8.32
CA GLY A 89 5.77 -3.73 9.65
C GLY A 89 4.73 -4.64 10.32
N TRP A 90 4.52 -5.83 9.77
CA TRP A 90 3.55 -6.79 10.29
C TRP A 90 3.85 -7.21 11.71
N GLN A 91 2.88 -7.07 12.61
CA GLN A 91 2.97 -7.48 14.00
C GLN A 91 1.89 -8.54 14.27
N ILE A 92 2.30 -9.80 14.32
CA ILE A 92 1.41 -10.91 14.59
C ILE A 92 1.20 -11.01 16.09
N LEU A 93 -0.04 -10.91 16.53
CA LEU A 93 -0.45 -10.94 17.93
C LEU A 93 -1.34 -12.16 18.19
N GLY A 94 -1.27 -12.68 19.41
CA GLY A 94 -2.09 -13.83 19.81
C GLY A 94 -3.49 -13.46 20.30
N THR A 95 -3.71 -12.19 20.67
CA THR A 95 -4.95 -11.75 21.31
C THR A 95 -5.59 -10.61 20.54
N TYR A 96 -6.91 -10.70 20.38
CA TYR A 96 -7.72 -9.66 19.73
C TYR A 96 -7.64 -8.33 20.50
N ASP A 97 -7.75 -8.38 21.83
CA ASP A 97 -7.77 -7.18 22.67
C ASP A 97 -6.46 -6.39 22.57
N ASP A 98 -5.31 -7.06 22.53
CA ASP A 98 -4.00 -6.42 22.37
C ASP A 98 -3.88 -5.68 21.03
N ALA A 99 -4.49 -6.24 19.97
CA ALA A 99 -4.49 -5.59 18.67
C ALA A 99 -5.35 -4.32 18.67
N ILE A 100 -6.55 -4.40 19.25
CA ILE A 100 -7.49 -3.26 19.31
C ILE A 100 -6.94 -2.16 20.23
N ASP A 101 -6.43 -2.51 21.39
CA ASP A 101 -5.85 -1.54 22.31
C ASP A 101 -4.56 -0.90 21.76
N GLY A 102 -3.78 -1.68 21.00
CA GLY A 102 -2.64 -1.17 20.26
C GLY A 102 -3.02 -0.16 19.18
N VAL A 103 -4.14 -0.37 18.47
CA VAL A 103 -4.67 0.60 17.50
C VAL A 103 -5.22 1.84 18.20
N LYS A 104 -5.99 1.68 19.27
CA LYS A 104 -6.55 2.80 20.06
C LYS A 104 -5.45 3.68 20.66
N SER A 105 -4.40 3.06 21.18
CA SER A 105 -3.24 3.77 21.76
C SER A 105 -2.33 4.41 20.71
N GLY A 106 -2.51 4.08 19.41
CA GLY A 106 -1.68 4.56 18.30
C GLY A 106 -0.34 3.83 18.16
N LYS A 107 -0.17 2.69 18.85
CA LYS A 107 0.98 1.80 18.70
C LYS A 107 1.01 1.14 17.32
N TYR A 108 -0.17 0.76 16.81
CA TYR A 108 -0.40 0.22 15.48
C TYR A 108 -1.23 1.19 14.65
N TYR A 109 -0.93 1.25 13.37
CA TYR A 109 -1.68 2.05 12.41
C TYR A 109 -3.07 1.46 12.16
N ALA A 110 -3.11 0.14 12.04
CA ALA A 110 -4.32 -0.63 11.81
C ALA A 110 -4.18 -2.02 12.44
N ALA A 111 -5.31 -2.71 12.58
CA ALA A 111 -5.36 -4.12 12.91
C ALA A 111 -6.23 -4.90 11.92
N ILE A 112 -5.76 -6.07 11.55
CA ILE A 112 -6.45 -7.03 10.71
C ILE A 112 -6.79 -8.24 11.58
N VAL A 113 -8.07 -8.63 11.58
CA VAL A 113 -8.55 -9.78 12.34
C VAL A 113 -9.19 -10.77 11.37
N LEU A 114 -8.65 -11.98 11.36
CA LEU A 114 -9.24 -13.13 10.68
C LEU A 114 -10.23 -13.78 11.63
N GLY A 115 -11.47 -13.94 11.18
CA GLY A 115 -12.55 -14.53 12.01
C GLY A 115 -12.40 -16.04 12.20
N GLU A 116 -13.15 -16.60 13.17
CA GLU A 116 -13.12 -18.02 13.55
C GLU A 116 -13.45 -18.95 12.37
N ASP A 117 -14.37 -18.55 11.51
CA ASP A 117 -14.81 -19.32 10.34
C ASP A 117 -14.02 -18.98 9.05
N PHE A 118 -12.83 -18.36 9.16
CA PHE A 118 -12.10 -17.88 7.98
C PHE A 118 -11.76 -19.03 7.03
N SER A 119 -11.15 -20.12 7.52
CA SER A 119 -10.82 -21.32 6.74
C SER A 119 -12.05 -21.96 6.14
N LYS A 120 -13.10 -22.14 6.94
CA LYS A 120 -14.36 -22.74 6.49
C LYS A 120 -14.98 -21.96 5.33
N ASN A 121 -15.10 -20.64 5.51
CA ASN A 121 -15.69 -19.77 4.49
C ASN A 121 -14.84 -19.69 3.22
N MET A 122 -13.52 -19.83 3.35
CA MET A 122 -12.61 -19.88 2.20
C MET A 122 -12.87 -21.15 1.35
N PHE A 123 -13.00 -22.32 1.97
CA PHE A 123 -13.33 -23.56 1.27
C PHE A 123 -14.75 -23.53 0.71
N ASP A 124 -15.74 -23.08 1.47
CA ASP A 124 -17.11 -22.94 1.00
C ASP A 124 -17.21 -21.98 -0.20
N PHE A 125 -16.37 -20.94 -0.24
CA PHE A 125 -16.28 -20.03 -1.39
C PHE A 125 -15.67 -20.72 -2.62
N ILE A 126 -14.64 -21.52 -2.45
CA ILE A 126 -13.96 -22.23 -3.54
C ILE A 126 -14.91 -23.30 -4.12
N ASP A 127 -15.62 -24.03 -3.26
CA ASP A 127 -16.47 -25.15 -3.67
C ASP A 127 -17.82 -24.69 -4.22
N ASN A 128 -18.45 -23.72 -3.59
CA ASN A 128 -19.85 -23.35 -3.86
C ASN A 128 -20.03 -21.88 -4.27
N GLY A 129 -19.04 -21.01 -4.09
CA GLY A 129 -19.10 -19.58 -4.42
C GLY A 129 -20.11 -18.77 -3.60
N LEU A 130 -20.70 -19.34 -2.55
CA LEU A 130 -21.83 -18.77 -1.81
C LEU A 130 -21.42 -17.89 -0.63
N VAL A 131 -20.35 -18.27 0.09
CA VAL A 131 -19.92 -17.59 1.31
C VAL A 131 -18.52 -17.01 1.09
N HIS A 132 -18.38 -15.69 1.24
CA HIS A 132 -17.07 -15.05 1.15
C HIS A 132 -16.38 -15.05 2.51
N PRO A 133 -15.08 -15.38 2.58
CA PRO A 133 -14.31 -15.20 3.80
C PRO A 133 -14.31 -13.72 4.18
N SER A 134 -14.48 -13.45 5.46
CA SER A 134 -14.51 -12.08 5.98
C SER A 134 -13.22 -11.76 6.75
N VAL A 135 -12.66 -10.61 6.46
CA VAL A 135 -11.54 -10.03 7.20
C VAL A 135 -12.01 -8.73 7.82
N THR A 136 -11.85 -8.60 9.13
CA THR A 136 -12.22 -7.36 9.81
C THR A 136 -11.00 -6.45 9.92
N TYR A 137 -11.18 -5.21 9.49
CA TYR A 137 -10.14 -4.18 9.50
C TYR A 137 -10.51 -3.07 10.49
N TYR A 138 -9.58 -2.76 11.39
CA TYR A 138 -9.68 -1.68 12.35
C TYR A 138 -8.60 -0.65 12.08
N GLU A 139 -8.95 0.64 12.03
CA GLU A 139 -8.02 1.75 11.86
C GLU A 139 -8.16 2.78 12.97
N ASN A 140 -7.09 3.52 13.25
CA ASN A 140 -7.12 4.64 14.17
C ASN A 140 -7.62 5.89 13.46
N GLU A 141 -8.89 6.23 13.66
CA GLU A 141 -9.55 7.40 13.03
C GLU A 141 -8.87 8.75 13.35
N LYS A 142 -8.04 8.81 14.39
CA LYS A 142 -7.31 10.04 14.78
C LYS A 142 -6.12 10.35 13.86
N LYS A 143 -5.65 9.38 13.08
CA LYS A 143 -4.47 9.52 12.22
C LYS A 143 -4.75 9.40 10.73
N CYS A 144 -5.95 9.00 10.31
CA CYS A 144 -6.27 8.80 8.90
C CYS A 144 -7.59 9.43 8.50
N VAL A 145 -7.55 10.11 7.36
CA VAL A 145 -8.73 10.45 6.57
C VAL A 145 -9.43 9.14 6.19
N LYS A 146 -10.70 8.99 6.56
CA LYS A 146 -11.56 7.82 6.35
C LYS A 146 -11.42 7.24 4.94
N ILE A 147 -10.67 6.17 4.78
CA ILE A 147 -10.86 5.25 3.66
C ILE A 147 -11.61 4.05 4.21
N LYS A 148 -12.93 4.18 4.26
CA LYS A 148 -13.83 3.07 4.53
C LYS A 148 -13.81 2.18 3.28
N LEU A 149 -12.90 1.22 3.20
CA LEU A 149 -12.96 0.11 2.25
C LEU A 149 -14.10 -0.82 2.70
N SER A 150 -15.32 -0.39 2.43
CA SER A 150 -16.49 -1.23 2.56
C SER A 150 -16.51 -2.18 1.36
N LEU A 151 -15.91 -3.36 1.51
CA LEU A 151 -16.13 -4.50 0.62
C LEU A 151 -17.63 -4.92 0.58
N ARG A 152 -18.44 -4.33 1.47
CA ARG A 152 -19.88 -4.57 1.56
C ARG A 152 -20.70 -3.88 0.46
N LYS A 153 -20.14 -2.85 -0.21
CA LYS A 153 -20.93 -2.06 -1.18
C LYS A 153 -20.99 -2.68 -2.58
N ASN A 154 -20.12 -3.63 -2.89
CA ASN A 154 -20.12 -4.28 -4.20
C ASN A 154 -21.20 -5.37 -4.36
N ARG A 155 -21.75 -5.89 -3.27
CA ARG A 155 -22.77 -6.96 -3.36
C ARG A 155 -24.10 -6.46 -3.93
N GLU A 156 -24.52 -5.24 -3.58
CA GLU A 156 -25.82 -4.70 -4.01
C GLU A 156 -25.83 -4.26 -5.48
N SER A 157 -24.70 -3.83 -6.02
CA SER A 157 -24.60 -3.44 -7.43
C SER A 157 -24.63 -4.65 -8.39
N TRP A 158 -23.99 -5.76 -8.01
CA TRP A 158 -23.98 -6.99 -8.80
C TRP A 158 -25.32 -7.74 -8.80
N VAL A 159 -26.05 -7.70 -7.69
CA VAL A 159 -27.38 -8.31 -7.61
C VAL A 159 -28.41 -7.50 -8.40
N LYS A 160 -28.27 -6.18 -8.47
CA LYS A 160 -29.15 -5.34 -9.29
C LYS A 160 -28.91 -5.49 -10.80
N SER A 161 -27.64 -5.72 -11.20
CA SER A 161 -27.30 -5.91 -12.63
C SER A 161 -27.90 -7.20 -13.19
N ARG A 162 -27.98 -8.27 -12.40
CA ARG A 162 -28.53 -9.57 -12.84
C ARG A 162 -30.05 -9.69 -12.80
N LYS A 163 -30.75 -8.71 -12.22
CA LYS A 163 -32.24 -8.70 -12.24
C LYS A 163 -32.84 -7.94 -13.40
N ASN A 164 -31.99 -7.31 -14.21
CA ASN A 164 -32.41 -6.52 -15.39
C ASN A 164 -32.02 -7.19 -16.72
N GLU A 165 -31.54 -8.43 -16.70
CA GLU A 165 -31.44 -9.38 -17.83
C GLU A 165 -32.50 -10.48 -17.69
#